data_e43cb3ce456eae5815fb4fc52c31202c
#
_entry.id   e43cb3ce456eae5815fb4fc52c31202c
#
_cell.length_a   1.000
_cell.length_b   1.000
_cell.length_c   1.000
_cell.angle_alpha   90.00
_cell.angle_beta   90.00
_cell.angle_gamma   90.00
#
_symmetry.space_group_name_H-M   'P 1'
#
loop_
_entity.id
_entity.type
_entity.pdbx_description
1 polymer ?
#
loop_
_entity_poly.entity_id
_entity_poly.type
_entity_poly.pdbx_seq_one_letter_code
_entity_poly.pdbx_strand_id
1 'polypeptide(L)'
;MKANPFNELEKSEKIRKPESMRSYMTIEEVQALIDTPMPHEEYEIVKCAYLFSCFCGLRISDIIKLKWNDVFVDRGQYRLAVSMKKTKEPIYLPLSPEALKWMPERGGKSSEDNVFDLPSANTIRMQLKPWAKAAGISKRFSYHTSRHTFATMMLTLGADLYTVSKLLGHADVKMTQVYAKIINKKRTRL
;
A
#
# COMPACT_ATOMS: atom_id res chain seq x y z
N MET A 1 -9.52 29.29 -29.90
CA MET A 1 -8.73 28.56 -28.87
C MET A 1 -7.33 28.34 -29.46
N LYS A 2 -6.29 28.84 -28.81
CA LYS A 2 -4.90 28.61 -29.28
C LYS A 2 -4.54 27.15 -29.01
N ALA A 3 -4.11 26.42 -30.03
CA ALA A 3 -3.63 25.04 -29.87
C ALA A 3 -2.46 25.01 -28.87
N ASN A 4 -2.44 24.01 -28.01
CA ASN A 4 -1.33 23.84 -27.05
C ASN A 4 -0.09 23.34 -27.83
N PRO A 5 0.98 24.13 -27.95
CA PRO A 5 2.16 23.77 -28.74
C PRO A 5 2.83 22.46 -28.27
N PHE A 6 2.53 22.00 -27.04
CA PHE A 6 3.04 20.72 -26.54
C PHE A 6 2.42 19.50 -27.26
N ASN A 7 1.30 19.66 -27.95
CA ASN A 7 0.67 18.56 -28.70
C ASN A 7 1.31 18.32 -30.07
N GLU A 8 2.07 19.29 -30.59
CA GLU A 8 2.75 19.23 -31.88
C GLU A 8 4.15 18.62 -31.80
N LEU A 9 4.70 18.44 -30.57
CA LEU A 9 6.01 17.85 -30.37
C LEU A 9 5.97 16.33 -30.61
N GLU A 10 6.95 15.81 -31.33
CA GLU A 10 7.16 14.37 -31.46
C GLU A 10 7.47 13.73 -30.10
N LYS A 11 7.20 12.42 -29.97
CA LYS A 11 7.36 11.68 -28.71
C LYS A 11 8.79 11.71 -28.16
N SER A 12 9.79 11.90 -29.03
CA SER A 12 11.23 12.04 -28.75
C SER A 12 11.58 13.42 -28.16
N GLU A 13 10.82 14.46 -28.54
CA GLU A 13 11.05 15.86 -28.14
C GLU A 13 10.34 16.23 -26.82
N LYS A 14 9.37 15.39 -26.38
CA LYS A 14 8.68 15.61 -25.10
C LYS A 14 9.65 15.35 -23.96
N ILE A 15 9.85 16.36 -23.11
CA ILE A 15 10.64 16.24 -21.88
C ILE A 15 10.16 15.00 -21.11
N ARG A 16 11.01 14.01 -20.99
CA ARG A 16 10.72 12.82 -20.17
C ARG A 16 10.57 13.29 -18.73
N LYS A 17 9.39 13.07 -18.15
CA LYS A 17 9.20 13.29 -16.71
C LYS A 17 10.29 12.51 -15.98
N PRO A 18 11.05 13.15 -15.07
CA PRO A 18 12.05 12.43 -14.29
C PRO A 18 11.37 11.23 -13.61
N GLU A 19 12.02 10.08 -13.64
CA GLU A 19 11.55 8.87 -12.94
C GLU A 19 11.34 9.25 -11.47
N SER A 20 10.07 9.41 -11.05
CA SER A 20 9.79 9.73 -9.66
C SER A 20 10.21 8.52 -8.82
N MET A 21 11.28 8.66 -8.05
CA MET A 21 11.69 7.64 -7.09
C MET A 21 10.54 7.47 -6.08
N ARG A 22 9.84 6.35 -6.19
CA ARG A 22 8.75 6.02 -5.26
C ARG A 22 9.35 5.74 -3.88
N SER A 23 8.94 6.50 -2.90
CA SER A 23 9.33 6.27 -1.51
C SER A 23 8.68 4.99 -1.01
N TYR A 24 9.43 4.15 -0.30
CA TYR A 24 8.98 2.94 0.39
C TYR A 24 9.74 2.79 1.70
N MET A 25 9.24 1.98 2.62
CA MET A 25 9.89 1.69 3.90
C MET A 25 10.76 0.44 3.76
N THR A 26 11.95 0.47 4.37
CA THR A 26 12.75 -0.75 4.57
C THR A 26 12.14 -1.59 5.68
N ILE A 27 12.63 -2.80 5.90
CA ILE A 27 12.16 -3.68 6.98
C ILE A 27 12.40 -3.01 8.34
N GLU A 28 13.57 -2.39 8.52
CA GLU A 28 13.95 -1.68 9.74
C GLU A 28 13.05 -0.46 9.99
N GLU A 29 12.67 0.26 8.93
CA GLU A 29 11.75 1.39 9.04
C GLU A 29 10.30 0.94 9.32
N VAL A 30 9.87 -0.20 8.76
CA VAL A 30 8.59 -0.80 9.14
C VAL A 30 8.60 -1.20 10.62
N GLN A 31 9.71 -1.80 11.09
CA GLN A 31 9.85 -2.15 12.51
C GLN A 31 9.82 -0.89 13.40
N ALA A 32 10.52 0.16 13.02
CA ALA A 32 10.48 1.43 13.76
C ALA A 32 9.06 2.03 13.83
N LEU A 33 8.29 1.91 12.74
CA LEU A 33 6.87 2.32 12.74
C LEU A 33 6.03 1.44 13.66
N ILE A 34 6.28 0.13 13.71
CA ILE A 34 5.60 -0.80 14.61
C ILE A 34 5.86 -0.42 16.07
N ASP A 35 7.10 -0.15 16.42
CA ASP A 35 7.54 0.13 17.80
C ASP A 35 7.15 1.53 18.28
N THR A 36 6.82 2.43 17.35
CA THR A 36 6.43 3.80 17.68
C THR A 36 4.91 3.91 17.82
N PRO A 37 4.38 4.34 19.00
CA PRO A 37 2.95 4.60 19.17
C PRO A 37 2.51 5.79 18.34
N MET A 38 1.20 5.85 18.04
CA MET A 38 0.62 7.05 17.44
C MET A 38 0.72 8.23 18.42
N PRO A 39 0.95 9.46 17.95
CA PRO A 39 0.98 10.65 18.81
C PRO A 39 -0.32 10.87 19.60
N HIS A 40 -1.44 10.37 19.09
CA HIS A 40 -2.73 10.39 19.74
C HIS A 40 -3.34 8.99 19.67
N GLU A 41 -3.65 8.41 20.81
CA GLU A 41 -4.13 7.04 20.97
C GLU A 41 -5.41 6.77 20.16
N GLU A 42 -6.29 7.75 20.04
CA GLU A 42 -7.53 7.69 19.25
C GLU A 42 -7.30 7.38 17.76
N TYR A 43 -6.07 7.55 17.26
CA TYR A 43 -5.69 7.24 15.88
C TYR A 43 -4.88 5.95 15.73
N GLU A 44 -4.80 5.10 16.76
CA GLU A 44 -4.08 3.82 16.65
C GLU A 44 -4.66 2.94 15.53
N ILE A 45 -5.95 3.07 15.23
CA ILE A 45 -6.59 2.41 14.08
C ILE A 45 -5.98 2.83 12.74
N VAL A 46 -5.44 4.06 12.62
CA VAL A 46 -4.75 4.54 11.41
C VAL A 46 -3.40 3.82 11.25
N LYS A 47 -2.66 3.59 12.35
CA LYS A 47 -1.44 2.78 12.37
C LYS A 47 -1.74 1.35 11.96
N CYS A 48 -2.75 0.72 12.57
CA CYS A 48 -3.18 -0.63 12.22
C CYS A 48 -3.50 -0.74 10.72
N ALA A 49 -4.29 0.16 10.17
CA ALA A 49 -4.65 0.17 8.76
C ALA A 49 -3.44 0.39 7.83
N TYR A 50 -2.49 1.27 8.22
CA TYR A 50 -1.28 1.51 7.46
C TYR A 50 -0.38 0.27 7.43
N LEU A 51 -0.12 -0.34 8.60
CA LEU A 51 0.72 -1.54 8.71
C LEU A 51 0.05 -2.73 8.02
N PHE A 52 -1.26 -2.92 8.19
CA PHE A 52 -2.02 -3.90 7.41
C PHE A 52 -1.78 -3.73 5.90
N SER A 53 -1.82 -2.48 5.41
CA SER A 53 -1.54 -2.20 3.99
C SER A 53 -0.09 -2.47 3.58
N CYS A 54 0.88 -2.39 4.51
CA CYS A 54 2.26 -2.79 4.24
C CYS A 54 2.40 -4.30 3.99
N PHE A 55 1.49 -5.12 4.53
CA PHE A 55 1.53 -6.58 4.42
C PHE A 55 0.50 -7.17 3.46
N CYS A 56 -0.46 -6.39 2.96
CA CYS A 56 -1.45 -6.85 1.97
C CYS A 56 -1.47 -6.03 0.67
N GLY A 57 -0.84 -4.86 0.65
CA GLY A 57 -0.71 -4.02 -0.55
C GLY A 57 -1.96 -3.26 -0.97
N LEU A 58 -3.03 -3.24 -0.17
CA LEU A 58 -4.26 -2.51 -0.49
C LEU A 58 -4.05 -0.99 -0.52
N ARG A 59 -4.85 -0.29 -1.34
CA ARG A 59 -4.90 1.17 -1.36
C ARG A 59 -5.75 1.67 -0.20
N ILE A 60 -5.49 2.90 0.26
CA ILE A 60 -6.35 3.53 1.28
C ILE A 60 -7.83 3.54 0.88
N SER A 61 -8.14 3.73 -0.42
CA SER A 61 -9.52 3.69 -0.90
C SER A 61 -10.19 2.33 -0.75
N ASP A 62 -9.40 1.25 -0.74
CA ASP A 62 -9.89 -0.11 -0.61
C ASP A 62 -10.02 -0.45 0.89
N ILE A 63 -9.07 -0.02 1.70
CA ILE A 63 -9.11 -0.16 3.17
C ILE A 63 -10.32 0.55 3.80
N ILE A 64 -10.62 1.79 3.39
CA ILE A 64 -11.78 2.54 3.91
C ILE A 64 -13.11 1.82 3.62
N LYS A 65 -13.16 1.02 2.58
CA LYS A 65 -14.35 0.31 2.14
C LYS A 65 -14.38 -1.16 2.53
N LEU A 66 -13.29 -1.66 3.11
CA LEU A 66 -13.15 -3.06 3.46
C LEU A 66 -14.15 -3.42 4.56
N LYS A 67 -15.04 -4.34 4.27
CA LYS A 67 -16.07 -4.84 5.19
C LYS A 67 -15.68 -6.21 5.73
N TRP A 68 -16.28 -6.59 6.84
CA TRP A 68 -16.12 -7.94 7.38
C TRP A 68 -16.65 -9.03 6.46
N ASN A 69 -17.61 -8.71 5.58
CA ASN A 69 -18.10 -9.62 4.54
C ASN A 69 -17.05 -9.92 3.45
N ASP A 70 -16.06 -9.03 3.29
CA ASP A 70 -14.95 -9.23 2.33
C ASP A 70 -13.86 -10.15 2.90
N VAL A 71 -13.92 -10.47 4.21
CA VAL A 71 -12.94 -11.31 4.91
C VAL A 71 -13.49 -12.73 5.08
N PHE A 72 -12.81 -13.72 4.56
CA PHE A 72 -13.25 -15.11 4.65
C PHE A 72 -12.06 -16.06 4.84
N VAL A 73 -12.37 -17.29 5.24
CA VAL A 73 -11.38 -18.36 5.38
C VAL A 73 -11.58 -19.37 4.26
N ASP A 74 -10.50 -19.63 3.53
CA ASP A 74 -10.44 -20.66 2.50
C ASP A 74 -9.30 -21.62 2.84
N ARG A 75 -9.63 -22.91 3.03
CA ARG A 75 -8.67 -23.97 3.39
C ARG A 75 -7.78 -23.60 4.58
N GLY A 76 -8.35 -23.00 5.60
CA GLY A 76 -7.63 -22.57 6.81
C GLY A 76 -6.80 -21.30 6.66
N GLN A 77 -6.84 -20.62 5.51
CA GLN A 77 -6.14 -19.38 5.26
C GLN A 77 -7.12 -18.21 5.14
N TYR A 78 -6.86 -17.13 5.86
CA TYR A 78 -7.61 -15.87 5.69
C TYR A 78 -7.34 -15.24 4.33
N ARG A 79 -8.41 -14.81 3.67
CA ARG A 79 -8.38 -14.12 2.38
C ARG A 79 -9.30 -12.91 2.37
N LEU A 80 -9.01 -11.99 1.47
CA LEU A 80 -9.89 -10.85 1.16
C LEU A 80 -10.45 -10.99 -0.24
N ALA A 81 -11.76 -10.75 -0.40
CA ALA A 81 -12.39 -10.55 -1.69
C ALA A 81 -12.40 -9.05 -2.01
N VAL A 82 -11.49 -8.56 -2.84
CA VAL A 82 -11.38 -7.14 -3.17
C VAL A 82 -11.78 -6.90 -4.62
N SER A 83 -12.84 -6.16 -4.84
CA SER A 83 -13.26 -5.77 -6.19
C SER A 83 -12.35 -4.67 -6.76
N MET A 84 -11.72 -4.97 -7.87
CA MET A 84 -10.87 -3.98 -8.56
C MET A 84 -11.71 -2.96 -9.31
N LYS A 85 -11.45 -1.66 -9.10
CA LYS A 85 -12.20 -0.55 -9.75
C LYS A 85 -12.26 -0.64 -11.28
N LYS A 86 -11.25 -1.21 -11.95
CA LYS A 86 -11.18 -1.25 -13.42
C LYS A 86 -11.78 -2.49 -14.05
N THR A 87 -11.63 -3.65 -13.45
CA THR A 87 -12.04 -4.94 -14.05
C THR A 87 -13.36 -5.46 -13.48
N LYS A 88 -13.81 -4.91 -12.34
CA LYS A 88 -14.95 -5.41 -11.53
C LYS A 88 -14.83 -6.88 -11.10
N GLU A 89 -13.75 -7.55 -11.47
CA GLU A 89 -13.46 -8.90 -11.03
C GLU A 89 -12.91 -8.91 -9.61
N PRO A 90 -13.39 -9.79 -8.73
CA PRO A 90 -12.84 -9.91 -7.39
C PRO A 90 -11.44 -10.53 -7.46
N ILE A 91 -10.49 -9.92 -6.76
CA ILE A 91 -9.19 -10.53 -6.47
C ILE A 91 -9.27 -11.14 -5.08
N TYR A 92 -8.91 -12.40 -4.98
CA TYR A 92 -8.80 -13.13 -3.72
C TYR A 92 -7.38 -12.99 -3.18
N LEU A 93 -7.19 -12.08 -2.25
CA LEU A 93 -5.89 -11.74 -1.69
C LEU A 93 -5.64 -12.58 -0.44
N PRO A 94 -4.64 -13.48 -0.40
CA PRO A 94 -4.28 -14.19 0.82
C PRO A 94 -3.69 -13.21 1.84
N LEU A 95 -4.08 -13.35 3.11
CA LEU A 95 -3.50 -12.60 4.22
C LEU A 95 -2.38 -13.40 4.87
N SER A 96 -1.22 -12.77 5.01
CA SER A 96 -0.13 -13.33 5.79
C SER A 96 -0.42 -13.24 7.29
N PRO A 97 0.21 -14.07 8.13
CA PRO A 97 0.13 -13.93 9.59
C PRO A 97 0.49 -12.51 10.07
N GLU A 98 1.46 -11.88 9.40
CA GLU A 98 1.86 -10.50 9.71
C GLU A 98 0.73 -9.48 9.40
N ALA A 99 0.01 -9.67 8.28
CA ALA A 99 -1.13 -8.82 7.98
C ALA A 99 -2.23 -8.99 9.05
N LEU A 100 -2.51 -10.21 9.48
CA LEU A 100 -3.54 -10.50 10.47
C LEU A 100 -3.27 -9.84 11.82
N LYS A 101 -2.02 -9.67 12.25
CA LYS A 101 -1.67 -8.94 13.49
C LYS A 101 -2.18 -7.51 13.51
N TRP A 102 -2.35 -6.89 12.33
CA TRP A 102 -2.77 -5.51 12.18
C TRP A 102 -4.24 -5.36 11.79
N MET A 103 -4.94 -6.46 11.62
CA MET A 103 -6.38 -6.45 11.43
C MET A 103 -7.06 -6.39 12.80
N PRO A 104 -7.99 -5.45 13.05
CA PRO A 104 -8.69 -5.38 14.30
C PRO A 104 -9.56 -6.64 14.52
N GLU A 105 -9.88 -6.95 15.76
CA GLU A 105 -10.84 -7.99 16.07
C GLU A 105 -12.24 -7.59 15.62
N ARG A 106 -13.00 -8.53 15.09
CA ARG A 106 -14.36 -8.26 14.65
C ARG A 106 -15.30 -7.92 15.82
N GLY A 107 -15.12 -8.60 16.95
CA GLY A 107 -16.01 -8.43 18.09
C GLY A 107 -17.47 -8.66 17.72
N GLY A 108 -18.32 -7.74 18.16
CA GLY A 108 -19.78 -7.75 17.88
C GLY A 108 -20.18 -7.10 16.55
N LYS A 109 -19.25 -6.74 15.67
CA LYS A 109 -19.56 -6.09 14.39
C LYS A 109 -20.27 -7.02 13.42
N SER A 110 -21.20 -6.46 12.65
CA SER A 110 -21.91 -7.17 11.59
C SER A 110 -20.98 -7.45 10.38
N SER A 111 -21.43 -8.27 9.45
CA SER A 111 -20.70 -8.50 8.20
C SER A 111 -20.61 -7.25 7.31
N GLU A 112 -21.56 -6.33 7.45
CA GLU A 112 -21.65 -5.10 6.67
C GLU A 112 -20.84 -3.94 7.26
N ASP A 113 -20.34 -4.09 8.48
CA ASP A 113 -19.52 -3.07 9.12
C ASP A 113 -18.10 -3.05 8.53
N ASN A 114 -17.48 -1.88 8.57
CA ASN A 114 -16.10 -1.73 8.14
C ASN A 114 -15.15 -2.50 9.06
N VAL A 115 -14.11 -3.10 8.47
CA VAL A 115 -13.01 -3.72 9.22
C VAL A 115 -12.26 -2.64 10.00
N PHE A 116 -11.97 -1.52 9.36
CA PHE A 116 -11.29 -0.38 9.96
C PHE A 116 -12.24 0.82 10.05
N ASP A 117 -12.53 1.30 11.25
CA ASP A 117 -13.30 2.54 11.48
C ASP A 117 -12.37 3.75 11.36
N LEU A 118 -12.04 4.09 10.13
CA LEU A 118 -11.06 5.12 9.84
C LEU A 118 -11.70 6.52 9.85
N PRO A 119 -10.98 7.52 10.37
CA PRO A 119 -11.38 8.91 10.24
C PRO A 119 -11.29 9.38 8.78
N SER A 120 -11.59 10.65 8.53
CA SER A 120 -11.51 11.22 7.19
C SER A 120 -10.13 11.06 6.56
N ALA A 121 -10.06 10.97 5.23
CA ALA A 121 -8.79 10.85 4.50
C ALA A 121 -7.82 12.01 4.80
N ASN A 122 -8.35 13.21 5.09
CA ASN A 122 -7.52 14.35 5.50
C ASN A 122 -6.93 14.14 6.90
N THR A 123 -7.73 13.67 7.84
CA THR A 123 -7.27 13.33 9.20
C THR A 123 -6.19 12.25 9.14
N ILE A 124 -6.41 11.16 8.40
CA ILE A 124 -5.40 10.11 8.20
C ILE A 124 -4.08 10.72 7.71
N ARG A 125 -4.12 11.58 6.69
CA ARG A 125 -2.93 12.23 6.15
C ARG A 125 -2.21 13.12 7.18
N MET A 126 -2.97 13.82 8.03
CA MET A 126 -2.42 14.67 9.09
C MET A 126 -1.75 13.86 10.20
N GLN A 127 -2.31 12.71 10.58
CA GLN A 127 -1.78 11.87 11.64
C GLN A 127 -0.56 11.05 11.23
N LEU A 128 -0.48 10.65 9.98
CA LEU A 128 0.64 9.85 9.45
C LEU A 128 1.99 10.60 9.53
N LYS A 129 2.03 11.90 9.29
CA LYS A 129 3.28 12.66 9.25
C LYS A 129 3.97 12.78 10.63
N PRO A 130 3.26 13.18 11.71
CA PRO A 130 3.83 13.21 13.05
C PRO A 130 4.32 11.83 13.51
N TRP A 131 3.54 10.80 13.24
CA TRP A 131 3.92 9.42 13.57
C TRP A 131 5.20 8.98 12.85
N ALA A 132 5.30 9.19 11.54
CA ALA A 132 6.51 8.88 10.79
C ALA A 132 7.74 9.66 11.32
N LYS A 133 7.56 10.93 11.69
CA LYS A 133 8.62 11.74 12.29
C LYS A 133 9.05 11.17 13.64
N ALA A 134 8.11 10.77 14.49
CA ALA A 134 8.38 10.14 15.78
C ALA A 134 9.14 8.82 15.61
N ALA A 135 8.84 8.04 14.55
CA ALA A 135 9.57 6.82 14.18
C ALA A 135 10.93 7.08 13.50
N GLY A 136 11.40 8.32 13.42
CA GLY A 136 12.69 8.67 12.79
C GLY A 136 12.68 8.63 11.26
N ILE A 137 11.51 8.58 10.62
CA ILE A 137 11.38 8.52 9.16
C ILE A 137 11.50 9.94 8.59
N SER A 138 12.60 10.22 7.90
CA SER A 138 12.88 11.54 7.30
C SER A 138 12.46 11.67 5.84
N LYS A 139 12.23 10.55 5.13
CA LYS A 139 11.86 10.53 3.73
C LYS A 139 10.37 10.84 3.51
N ARG A 140 10.00 11.06 2.23
CA ARG A 140 8.60 11.30 1.86
C ARG A 140 7.72 10.14 2.33
N PHE A 141 6.75 10.45 3.17
CA PHE A 141 5.82 9.51 3.79
C PHE A 141 4.37 9.88 3.47
N SER A 142 3.58 8.91 3.08
CA SER A 142 2.16 9.03 2.81
C SER A 142 1.51 7.66 2.92
N TYR A 143 0.19 7.58 3.00
CA TYR A 143 -0.47 6.27 3.04
C TYR A 143 -0.07 5.38 1.85
N HIS A 144 0.11 5.96 0.66
CA HIS A 144 0.50 5.19 -0.53
C HIS A 144 1.88 4.54 -0.41
N THR A 145 2.71 5.03 0.50
CA THR A 145 4.02 4.42 0.81
C THR A 145 3.88 2.99 1.32
N SER A 146 2.81 2.65 2.05
CA SER A 146 2.55 1.28 2.53
C SER A 146 2.49 0.28 1.37
N ARG A 147 1.78 0.64 0.30
CA ARG A 147 1.66 -0.20 -0.89
C ARG A 147 2.99 -0.32 -1.66
N HIS A 148 3.79 0.73 -1.70
CA HIS A 148 5.14 0.66 -2.27
C HIS A 148 6.04 -0.25 -1.42
N THR A 149 5.88 -0.19 -0.10
CA THR A 149 6.57 -1.07 0.86
C THR A 149 6.20 -2.52 0.63
N PHE A 150 4.91 -2.85 0.52
CA PHE A 150 4.47 -4.20 0.16
C PHE A 150 5.14 -4.70 -1.11
N ALA A 151 5.08 -3.91 -2.19
CA ALA A 151 5.64 -4.30 -3.48
C ALA A 151 7.16 -4.59 -3.40
N THR A 152 7.91 -3.71 -2.73
CA THR A 152 9.36 -3.88 -2.58
C THR A 152 9.71 -5.03 -1.65
N MET A 153 8.99 -5.23 -0.55
CA MET A 153 9.18 -6.36 0.36
C MET A 153 8.96 -7.70 -0.36
N MET A 154 7.83 -7.86 -1.05
CA MET A 154 7.50 -9.09 -1.77
C MET A 154 8.59 -9.46 -2.80
N LEU A 155 9.03 -8.49 -3.62
CA LEU A 155 10.10 -8.72 -4.58
C LEU A 155 11.46 -9.00 -3.92
N THR A 156 11.76 -8.38 -2.78
CA THR A 156 12.99 -8.63 -2.01
C THR A 156 12.99 -10.04 -1.41
N LEU A 157 11.83 -10.52 -1.00
CA LEU A 157 11.62 -11.89 -0.50
C LEU A 157 11.56 -12.96 -1.62
N GLY A 158 11.72 -12.55 -2.88
CA GLY A 158 11.82 -13.48 -4.00
C GLY A 158 10.52 -13.75 -4.75
N ALA A 159 9.42 -13.07 -4.42
CA ALA A 159 8.21 -13.18 -5.22
C ALA A 159 8.45 -12.66 -6.63
N ASP A 160 7.91 -13.35 -7.64
CA ASP A 160 8.06 -12.92 -9.02
C ASP A 160 7.22 -11.65 -9.33
N LEU A 161 7.66 -10.92 -10.34
CA LEU A 161 7.08 -9.63 -10.71
C LEU A 161 5.61 -9.73 -11.12
N TYR A 162 5.24 -10.83 -11.79
CA TYR A 162 3.87 -11.04 -12.27
C TYR A 162 2.93 -11.27 -11.08
N THR A 163 3.31 -12.14 -10.14
CA THR A 163 2.57 -12.40 -8.90
C THR A 163 2.35 -11.10 -8.12
N VAL A 164 3.41 -10.32 -7.88
CA VAL A 164 3.29 -9.02 -7.19
C VAL A 164 2.38 -8.06 -7.95
N SER A 165 2.46 -8.04 -9.28
CA SER A 165 1.57 -7.20 -10.11
C SER A 165 0.10 -7.60 -9.95
N LYS A 166 -0.19 -8.90 -9.91
CA LYS A 166 -1.55 -9.43 -9.69
C LYS A 166 -2.06 -9.10 -8.29
N LEU A 167 -1.28 -9.35 -7.24
CA LEU A 167 -1.65 -9.01 -5.86
C LEU A 167 -1.94 -7.51 -5.70
N LEU A 168 -1.18 -6.66 -6.37
CA LEU A 168 -1.43 -5.22 -6.41
C LEU A 168 -2.61 -4.84 -7.32
N GLY A 169 -3.11 -5.74 -8.14
CA GLY A 169 -4.14 -5.45 -9.12
C GLY A 169 -3.71 -4.37 -10.12
N HIS A 170 -2.50 -4.47 -10.62
CA HIS A 170 -2.03 -3.62 -11.70
C HIS A 170 -2.55 -4.14 -13.04
N ALA A 171 -3.11 -3.25 -13.85
CA ALA A 171 -3.57 -3.59 -15.19
C ALA A 171 -2.41 -3.90 -16.15
N ASP A 172 -1.20 -3.37 -15.88
CA ASP A 172 0.02 -3.59 -16.67
C ASP A 172 1.18 -3.87 -15.71
N VAL A 173 1.90 -4.96 -15.97
CA VAL A 173 3.10 -5.37 -15.21
C VAL A 173 4.17 -4.29 -15.21
N LYS A 174 4.22 -3.44 -16.23
CA LYS A 174 5.11 -2.26 -16.28
C LYS A 174 4.96 -1.35 -15.06
N MET A 175 3.77 -1.28 -14.47
CA MET A 175 3.55 -0.51 -13.24
C MET A 175 4.33 -1.09 -12.05
N THR A 176 4.62 -2.38 -12.07
CA THR A 176 5.37 -3.10 -11.02
C THR A 176 6.87 -3.10 -11.29
N GLN A 177 7.31 -3.00 -12.56
CA GLN A 177 8.73 -2.98 -12.94
C GLN A 177 9.55 -1.86 -12.26
N VAL A 178 8.90 -0.77 -11.87
CA VAL A 178 9.54 0.33 -11.13
C VAL A 178 10.15 -0.16 -9.82
N TYR A 179 9.49 -1.08 -9.13
CA TYR A 179 9.98 -1.65 -7.87
C TYR A 179 11.17 -2.59 -8.09
N ALA A 180 11.14 -3.41 -9.14
CA ALA A 180 12.26 -4.26 -9.52
C ALA A 180 13.53 -3.44 -9.82
N LYS A 181 13.39 -2.34 -10.55
CA LYS A 181 14.50 -1.40 -10.81
C LYS A 181 15.09 -0.81 -9.51
N ILE A 182 14.25 -0.51 -8.52
CA ILE A 182 14.68 0.02 -7.23
C ILE A 182 15.56 -1.00 -6.49
N ILE A 183 15.14 -2.26 -6.46
CA ILE A 183 15.86 -3.35 -5.78
C ILE A 183 17.19 -3.62 -6.47
N ASN A 184 17.21 -3.69 -7.80
CA ASN A 184 18.42 -3.91 -8.58
C ASN A 184 19.46 -2.80 -8.36
N LYS A 185 19.03 -1.53 -8.34
CA LYS A 185 19.94 -0.40 -8.02
C LYS A 185 20.57 -0.49 -6.63
N LYS A 186 19.90 -1.09 -5.65
CA LYS A 186 20.49 -1.33 -4.31
C LYS A 186 21.52 -2.46 -4.34
N ARG A 187 21.25 -3.55 -5.05
CA ARG A 187 22.17 -4.69 -5.18
C ARG A 187 23.47 -4.32 -5.89
N THR A 188 23.46 -3.35 -6.80
CA THR A 188 24.66 -2.92 -7.55
C THR A 188 25.51 -1.90 -6.76
N ARG A 189 25.05 -1.42 -5.59
CA ARG A 189 25.78 -0.45 -4.74
C ARG A 189 26.37 -1.08 -3.48
N LEU A 190 26.27 -2.38 -3.32
CA LEU A 190 26.93 -3.23 -2.33
C LEU A 190 28.09 -3.99 -2.98
#